data_02d068ff4c09cfb31f3c274ad1a2cd4e
#
_entry.id   02d068ff4c09cfb31f3c274ad1a2cd4e
#
_cell.length_a   1.000
_cell.length_b   1.000
_cell.length_c   1.000
_cell.angle_alpha   90.00
_cell.angle_beta   90.00
_cell.angle_gamma   90.00
#
_symmetry.space_group_name_H-M   'P 1'
#
loop_
_entity.id
_entity.type
_entity.pdbx_description
1 polymer ?
#
loop_
_entity_poly.entity_id
_entity_poly.type
_entity_poly.pdbx_seq_one_letter_code
_entity_poly.pdbx_strand_id
1 'polypeptide(L)'
;MLQQPSPPLLTNSRLHIGFMPDSEGLNRQILESYLQLREQDFLRRSHFFGGRYENLYFDRERIPAIARVLEQAESYAQNLLQQANNLRSGFWINDMGSGESTTEHDHDEDDEMLSAVYYVQAPQDSGNLVIVDSHSRTLLTPQAGMFVFFAPSVVHSVSVNRSGERRISVGMNFGPMSKQ
;
A
#
# COMPACT_ATOMS: atom_id res chain seq x y z
N MET A 1 -16.82 6.77 -21.31
CA MET A 1 -17.42 6.02 -20.17
C MET A 1 -17.43 6.96 -18.99
N LEU A 2 -18.58 7.19 -18.35
CA LEU A 2 -18.63 7.94 -17.11
C LEU A 2 -17.93 7.10 -16.04
N GLN A 3 -16.82 7.60 -15.49
CA GLN A 3 -16.18 6.99 -14.33
C GLN A 3 -17.23 6.91 -13.21
N GLN A 4 -17.45 5.70 -12.69
CA GLN A 4 -18.27 5.58 -11.48
C GLN A 4 -17.57 6.31 -10.34
N PRO A 5 -18.29 7.05 -9.51
CA PRO A 5 -17.68 7.72 -8.38
C PRO A 5 -17.01 6.69 -7.46
N SER A 6 -15.81 7.01 -7.01
CA SER A 6 -15.09 6.17 -6.04
C SER A 6 -15.97 5.92 -4.81
N PRO A 7 -15.94 4.73 -4.21
CA PRO A 7 -16.64 4.46 -2.96
C PRO A 7 -16.25 5.47 -1.87
N PRO A 8 -17.12 5.77 -0.92
CA PRO A 8 -16.83 6.72 0.14
C PRO A 8 -15.68 6.24 1.04
N LEU A 9 -14.83 7.18 1.48
CA LEU A 9 -13.77 6.92 2.45
C LEU A 9 -14.30 7.07 3.88
N LEU A 10 -13.93 6.13 4.75
CA LEU A 10 -14.05 6.29 6.20
C LEU A 10 -12.86 7.12 6.68
N THR A 11 -13.11 8.31 7.20
CA THR A 11 -12.07 9.27 7.55
C THR A 11 -12.02 9.52 9.04
N ASN A 12 -10.83 9.50 9.61
CA ASN A 12 -10.52 10.10 10.90
C ASN A 12 -9.44 11.19 10.71
N SER A 13 -8.96 11.81 11.79
CA SER A 13 -7.99 12.92 11.71
C SER A 13 -6.63 12.55 11.08
N ARG A 14 -6.32 11.28 10.87
CA ARG A 14 -5.01 10.79 10.41
C ARG A 14 -5.06 9.75 9.31
N LEU A 15 -6.14 8.99 9.25
CA LEU A 15 -6.29 7.87 8.33
C LEU A 15 -7.56 8.04 7.50
N HIS A 16 -7.44 7.71 6.22
CA HIS A 16 -8.58 7.58 5.33
C HIS A 16 -8.62 6.13 4.84
N ILE A 17 -9.73 5.46 5.03
CA ILE A 17 -9.90 4.04 4.71
C ILE A 17 -10.91 3.91 3.58
N GLY A 18 -10.50 3.24 2.52
CA GLY A 18 -11.34 2.89 1.37
C GLY A 18 -11.30 1.39 1.08
N PHE A 19 -12.17 0.96 0.19
CA PHE A 19 -12.21 -0.44 -0.22
C PHE A 19 -12.30 -0.55 -1.75
N MET A 20 -11.60 -1.53 -2.30
CA MET A 20 -11.71 -1.92 -3.68
C MET A 20 -13.01 -2.71 -3.89
N PRO A 21 -13.92 -2.24 -4.75
CA PRO A 21 -15.08 -3.04 -5.13
C PRO A 21 -14.65 -4.35 -5.81
N ASP A 22 -15.34 -5.43 -5.49
CA ASP A 22 -15.12 -6.76 -6.10
C ASP A 22 -13.65 -7.20 -6.05
N SER A 23 -12.98 -6.97 -4.93
CA SER A 23 -11.54 -7.15 -4.77
C SER A 23 -11.07 -8.61 -4.81
N GLU A 24 -11.92 -9.59 -4.51
CA GLU A 24 -11.50 -11.00 -4.35
C GLU A 24 -10.86 -11.56 -5.63
N GLY A 25 -11.54 -11.42 -6.78
CA GLY A 25 -11.02 -11.88 -8.07
C GLY A 25 -9.77 -11.13 -8.51
N LEU A 26 -9.73 -9.80 -8.27
CA LEU A 26 -8.59 -8.94 -8.56
C LEU A 26 -7.37 -9.34 -7.72
N ASN A 27 -7.54 -9.50 -6.42
CA ASN A 27 -6.47 -9.87 -5.49
C ASN A 27 -5.88 -11.24 -5.83
N ARG A 28 -6.72 -12.19 -6.21
CA ARG A 28 -6.26 -13.50 -6.66
C ARG A 28 -5.36 -13.38 -7.90
N GLN A 29 -5.76 -12.62 -8.92
CA GLN A 29 -4.95 -12.38 -10.12
C GLN A 29 -3.62 -11.71 -9.79
N ILE A 30 -3.62 -10.70 -8.90
CA ILE A 30 -2.39 -10.03 -8.45
C ILE A 30 -1.48 -11.03 -7.74
N LEU A 31 -2.00 -11.80 -6.80
CA LEU A 31 -1.23 -12.77 -6.02
C LEU A 31 -0.64 -13.86 -6.92
N GLU A 32 -1.44 -14.47 -7.82
CA GLU A 32 -0.98 -15.47 -8.76
C GLU A 32 0.15 -14.95 -9.65
N SER A 33 0.02 -13.72 -10.18
CA SER A 33 1.06 -13.10 -11.01
C SER A 33 2.30 -12.79 -10.18
N TYR A 34 2.14 -12.25 -8.96
CA TYR A 34 3.26 -11.95 -8.07
C TYR A 34 4.08 -13.20 -7.72
N LEU A 35 3.44 -14.32 -7.43
CA LEU A 35 4.11 -15.57 -7.09
C LEU A 35 4.89 -16.19 -8.26
N GLN A 36 4.68 -15.73 -9.51
CA GLN A 36 5.46 -16.12 -10.68
C GLN A 36 6.70 -15.25 -10.88
N LEU A 37 6.81 -14.09 -10.21
CA LEU A 37 7.96 -13.21 -10.34
C LEU A 37 9.22 -13.89 -9.79
N ARG A 38 10.32 -13.66 -10.49
CA ARG A 38 11.65 -14.15 -10.15
C ARG A 38 12.53 -12.96 -9.76
N GLU A 39 13.69 -13.26 -9.19
CA GLU A 39 14.65 -12.26 -8.74
C GLU A 39 14.99 -11.20 -9.80
N GLN A 40 15.15 -11.62 -11.04
CA GLN A 40 15.44 -10.76 -12.19
C GLN A 40 14.31 -9.85 -12.65
N ASP A 41 13.08 -10.07 -12.18
CA ASP A 41 11.92 -9.26 -12.53
C ASP A 41 11.80 -8.01 -11.65
N PHE A 42 12.57 -7.94 -10.56
CA PHE A 42 12.62 -6.79 -9.68
C PHE A 42 13.63 -5.76 -10.16
N LEU A 43 13.17 -4.54 -10.40
CA LEU A 43 13.99 -3.39 -10.80
C LEU A 43 14.86 -2.88 -9.66
N ARG A 44 14.31 -2.91 -8.45
CA ARG A 44 14.94 -2.41 -7.23
C ARG A 44 14.37 -3.13 -6.02
N ARG A 45 15.16 -3.19 -4.97
CA ARG A 45 14.78 -3.61 -3.62
C ARG A 45 15.32 -2.62 -2.61
N SER A 46 14.56 -2.28 -1.60
CA SER A 46 15.00 -1.37 -0.55
C SER A 46 14.48 -1.77 0.83
N HIS A 47 14.99 -1.09 1.86
CA HIS A 47 14.64 -1.33 3.25
C HIS A 47 14.93 -2.78 3.67
N PHE A 48 16.22 -3.09 3.76
CA PHE A 48 16.67 -4.41 4.23
C PHE A 48 16.52 -4.51 5.74
N PHE A 49 15.63 -5.38 6.20
CA PHE A 49 15.35 -5.61 7.61
C PHE A 49 14.98 -7.08 7.87
N GLY A 50 15.46 -7.62 8.98
CA GLY A 50 15.11 -8.99 9.38
C GLY A 50 15.51 -10.06 8.37
N GLY A 51 16.54 -9.82 7.55
CA GLY A 51 17.02 -10.78 6.53
C GLY A 51 16.29 -10.69 5.19
N ARG A 52 15.37 -9.73 5.00
CA ARG A 52 14.63 -9.52 3.75
C ARG A 52 14.61 -8.05 3.34
N TYR A 53 14.31 -7.82 2.06
CA TYR A 53 13.92 -6.49 1.58
C TYR A 53 12.42 -6.29 1.77
N GLU A 54 12.04 -5.18 2.39
CA GLU A 54 10.64 -4.85 2.64
C GLU A 54 9.95 -4.34 1.37
N ASN A 55 10.63 -3.54 0.56
CA ASN A 55 10.07 -2.92 -0.64
C ASN A 55 10.63 -3.59 -1.90
N LEU A 56 9.75 -4.15 -2.70
CA LEU A 56 10.04 -4.84 -3.94
C LEU A 56 9.42 -4.08 -5.11
N TYR A 57 10.27 -3.49 -5.97
CA TYR A 57 9.86 -2.67 -7.12
C TYR A 57 9.96 -3.48 -8.42
N PHE A 58 8.96 -3.37 -9.28
CA PHE A 58 8.91 -4.06 -10.57
C PHE A 58 8.06 -3.26 -11.56
N ASP A 59 8.19 -3.57 -12.87
CA ASP A 59 7.33 -2.96 -13.89
C ASP A 59 5.89 -3.43 -13.76
N ARG A 60 4.95 -2.50 -13.75
CA ARG A 60 3.51 -2.80 -13.60
C ARG A 60 2.98 -3.79 -14.65
N GLU A 61 3.61 -3.87 -15.82
CA GLU A 61 3.29 -4.81 -16.88
C GLU A 61 3.52 -6.28 -16.47
N ARG A 62 4.34 -6.53 -15.44
CA ARG A 62 4.54 -7.87 -14.87
C ARG A 62 3.32 -8.37 -14.12
N ILE A 63 2.50 -7.47 -13.57
CA ILE A 63 1.25 -7.77 -12.89
C ILE A 63 0.15 -6.85 -13.46
N PRO A 64 -0.41 -7.12 -14.65
CA PRO A 64 -1.37 -6.22 -15.28
C PRO A 64 -2.59 -5.89 -14.41
N ALA A 65 -3.02 -6.83 -13.57
CA ALA A 65 -4.13 -6.64 -12.65
C ALA A 65 -3.90 -5.51 -11.62
N ILE A 66 -2.62 -5.16 -11.33
CA ILE A 66 -2.29 -4.11 -10.36
C ILE A 66 -2.72 -2.71 -10.85
N ALA A 67 -2.85 -2.52 -12.18
CA ALA A 67 -3.27 -1.24 -12.75
C ALA A 67 -4.61 -0.76 -12.16
N ARG A 68 -5.57 -1.66 -11.93
CA ARG A 68 -6.86 -1.31 -11.32
C ARG A 68 -6.72 -0.82 -9.86
N VAL A 69 -5.76 -1.38 -9.11
CA VAL A 69 -5.46 -0.92 -7.75
C VAL A 69 -4.87 0.48 -7.80
N LEU A 70 -3.91 0.73 -8.69
CA LEU A 70 -3.25 2.03 -8.84
C LEU A 70 -4.23 3.11 -9.31
N GLU A 71 -5.09 2.82 -10.30
CA GLU A 71 -6.14 3.73 -10.78
C GLU A 71 -7.12 4.11 -9.66
N GLN A 72 -7.59 3.13 -8.88
CA GLN A 72 -8.48 3.40 -7.75
C GLN A 72 -7.79 4.21 -6.66
N ALA A 73 -6.53 3.89 -6.35
CA ALA A 73 -5.73 4.63 -5.37
C ALA A 73 -5.50 6.07 -5.80
N GLU A 74 -5.18 6.30 -7.08
CA GLU A 74 -5.01 7.64 -7.66
C GLU A 74 -6.30 8.45 -7.56
N SER A 75 -7.46 7.85 -7.89
CA SER A 75 -8.76 8.50 -7.75
C SER A 75 -9.06 8.93 -6.31
N TYR A 76 -8.73 8.09 -5.32
CA TYR A 76 -8.85 8.46 -3.91
C TYR A 76 -7.86 9.56 -3.54
N ALA A 77 -6.60 9.48 -3.97
CA ALA A 77 -5.58 10.48 -3.69
C ALA A 77 -5.94 11.85 -4.25
N GLN A 78 -6.44 11.93 -5.49
CA GLN A 78 -6.93 13.17 -6.11
C GLN A 78 -8.06 13.81 -5.29
N ASN A 79 -9.01 13.01 -4.82
CA ASN A 79 -10.11 13.49 -3.99
C ASN A 79 -9.61 13.99 -2.63
N LEU A 80 -8.73 13.26 -1.96
CA LEU A 80 -8.18 13.63 -0.65
C LEU A 80 -7.33 14.91 -0.72
N LEU A 81 -6.52 15.04 -1.76
CA LEU A 81 -5.63 16.20 -1.97
C LEU A 81 -6.35 17.38 -2.63
N GLN A 82 -7.62 17.22 -3.03
CA GLN A 82 -8.40 18.22 -3.79
C GLN A 82 -7.66 18.68 -5.07
N GLN A 83 -6.93 17.77 -5.70
CA GLN A 83 -6.18 18.00 -6.93
C GLN A 83 -6.84 17.26 -8.09
N ALA A 84 -7.32 18.01 -9.08
CA ALA A 84 -8.00 17.46 -10.26
C ALA A 84 -7.04 16.87 -11.31
N ASN A 85 -5.72 17.08 -11.19
CA ASN A 85 -4.74 16.77 -12.23
C ASN A 85 -3.60 15.89 -11.71
N ASN A 86 -3.13 15.06 -12.62
CA ASN A 86 -2.03 14.10 -12.59
C ASN A 86 -1.11 14.20 -11.37
N LEU A 87 -1.25 13.23 -10.49
CA LEU A 87 -0.28 12.98 -9.45
C LEU A 87 0.81 12.05 -10.01
N ARG A 88 2.05 12.30 -9.64
CA ARG A 88 3.10 11.29 -9.75
C ARG A 88 2.80 10.22 -8.72
N SER A 89 2.79 8.96 -9.13
CA SER A 89 2.62 7.83 -8.22
C SER A 89 3.79 6.86 -8.36
N GLY A 90 4.33 6.43 -7.23
CA GLY A 90 5.24 5.31 -7.11
C GLY A 90 4.58 4.17 -6.35
N PHE A 91 4.96 2.93 -6.63
CA PHE A 91 4.44 1.76 -5.90
C PHE A 91 5.50 0.67 -5.75
N TRP A 92 5.28 -0.19 -4.77
CA TRP A 92 6.07 -1.39 -4.49
C TRP A 92 5.21 -2.45 -3.81
N ILE A 93 5.64 -3.70 -3.83
CA ILE A 93 5.05 -4.75 -2.98
C ILE A 93 5.85 -4.90 -1.70
N ASN A 94 5.12 -5.05 -0.59
CA ASN A 94 5.61 -5.58 0.67
C ASN A 94 5.12 -7.02 0.82
N ASP A 95 6.07 -7.93 0.96
CA ASP A 95 5.83 -9.36 1.16
C ASP A 95 6.36 -9.76 2.53
N MET A 96 5.47 -10.11 3.45
CA MET A 96 5.80 -10.37 4.85
C MET A 96 5.35 -11.77 5.26
N GLY A 97 6.32 -12.65 5.44
CA GLY A 97 6.11 -14.03 5.88
C GLY A 97 5.78 -14.15 7.37
N SER A 98 5.52 -15.38 7.81
CA SER A 98 5.27 -15.69 9.23
C SER A 98 6.49 -15.33 10.09
N GLY A 99 6.25 -14.70 11.24
CA GLY A 99 7.30 -14.23 12.16
C GLY A 99 7.94 -12.89 11.79
N GLU A 100 7.67 -12.34 10.61
CA GLU A 100 8.22 -11.08 10.15
C GLU A 100 7.39 -9.86 10.61
N SER A 101 8.02 -8.70 10.65
CA SER A 101 7.43 -7.39 10.98
C SER A 101 8.10 -6.30 10.17
N THR A 102 7.63 -5.06 10.25
CA THR A 102 8.36 -3.88 9.75
C THR A 102 8.71 -2.95 10.89
N THR A 103 9.83 -2.24 10.75
CA THR A 103 10.26 -1.21 11.70
C THR A 103 9.42 0.07 11.59
N GLU A 104 9.50 0.92 12.61
CA GLU A 104 8.92 2.26 12.57
C GLU A 104 9.69 3.12 11.56
N HIS A 105 8.96 3.72 10.62
CA HIS A 105 9.47 4.62 9.58
C HIS A 105 8.38 5.58 9.10
N ASP A 106 8.76 6.58 8.36
CA ASP A 106 7.88 7.49 7.62
C ASP A 106 8.33 7.60 6.16
N HIS A 107 7.68 8.46 5.38
CA HIS A 107 7.96 8.71 3.97
C HIS A 107 8.17 10.20 3.67
N ASP A 108 8.58 10.99 4.67
CA ASP A 108 8.77 12.45 4.58
C ASP A 108 10.19 12.82 4.10
N GLU A 109 10.72 12.07 3.11
CA GLU A 109 12.08 12.28 2.59
C GLU A 109 12.12 13.13 1.31
N ASP A 110 11.04 13.16 0.55
CA ASP A 110 10.96 13.84 -0.76
C ASP A 110 9.73 14.76 -0.83
N ASP A 111 9.13 14.89 -2.02
CA ASP A 111 7.96 15.75 -2.27
C ASP A 111 6.62 14.98 -2.21
N GLU A 112 6.58 13.88 -1.50
CA GLU A 112 5.36 13.11 -1.30
C GLU A 112 4.32 13.92 -0.54
N MET A 113 3.08 13.89 -1.05
CA MET A 113 1.92 14.56 -0.47
C MET A 113 0.99 13.60 0.26
N LEU A 114 1.01 12.33 -0.13
CA LEU A 114 0.15 11.30 0.44
C LEU A 114 0.82 9.92 0.29
N SER A 115 0.76 9.13 1.33
CA SER A 115 1.15 7.71 1.32
C SER A 115 -0.07 6.82 1.43
N ALA A 116 0.01 5.63 0.85
CA ALA A 116 -1.07 4.66 0.92
C ALA A 116 -0.56 3.23 0.98
N VAL A 117 -1.39 2.35 1.51
CA VAL A 117 -1.23 0.91 1.41
C VAL A 117 -2.53 0.25 0.97
N TYR A 118 -2.43 -0.72 0.07
CA TYR A 118 -3.52 -1.60 -0.34
C TYR A 118 -3.19 -3.04 0.05
N TYR A 119 -4.14 -3.76 0.62
CA TYR A 119 -3.95 -5.14 1.06
C TYR A 119 -4.48 -6.12 0.03
N VAL A 120 -3.56 -6.82 -0.64
CA VAL A 120 -3.87 -7.91 -1.59
C VAL A 120 -4.25 -9.16 -0.81
N GLN A 121 -3.44 -9.53 0.19
CA GLN A 121 -3.67 -10.65 1.08
C GLN A 121 -3.35 -10.23 2.52
N ALA A 122 -4.32 -10.40 3.40
CA ALA A 122 -4.20 -10.08 4.82
C ALA A 122 -4.89 -11.19 5.65
N PRO A 123 -4.19 -12.31 5.89
CA PRO A 123 -4.72 -13.39 6.73
C PRO A 123 -4.99 -12.89 8.16
N GLN A 124 -5.84 -13.60 8.87
CA GLN A 124 -6.04 -13.34 10.30
C GLN A 124 -4.70 -13.42 11.03
N ASP A 125 -4.46 -12.50 11.96
CA ASP A 125 -3.22 -12.37 12.73
C ASP A 125 -1.94 -12.11 11.90
N SER A 126 -2.09 -11.63 10.65
CA SER A 126 -0.95 -11.29 9.78
C SER A 126 -0.26 -9.97 10.11
N GLY A 127 -0.52 -9.42 11.29
CA GLY A 127 0.06 -8.17 11.77
C GLY A 127 -0.80 -6.94 11.46
N ASN A 128 -0.90 -6.03 12.45
CA ASN A 128 -1.62 -4.76 12.33
C ASN A 128 -0.72 -3.67 11.74
N LEU A 129 -1.31 -2.74 11.00
CA LEU A 129 -0.68 -1.45 10.76
C LEU A 129 -0.72 -0.67 12.08
N VAL A 130 0.44 -0.24 12.52
CA VAL A 130 0.62 0.52 13.77
C VAL A 130 0.97 1.95 13.40
N ILE A 131 0.08 2.89 13.71
CA ILE A 131 0.34 4.31 13.57
C ILE A 131 0.86 4.82 14.90
N VAL A 132 2.03 5.42 14.86
CA VAL A 132 2.74 5.90 16.05
C VAL A 132 2.51 7.41 16.21
N ASP A 133 2.13 7.81 17.39
CA ASP A 133 2.04 9.20 17.81
C ASP A 133 2.87 9.41 19.08
N SER A 134 3.18 10.66 19.42
CA SER A 134 3.97 11.02 20.60
C SER A 134 3.48 10.38 21.91
N HIS A 135 2.17 10.10 22.02
CA HIS A 135 1.54 9.62 23.25
C HIS A 135 0.63 8.38 23.05
N SER A 136 0.48 7.90 21.83
CA SER A 136 -0.45 6.80 21.54
C SER A 136 -0.02 5.96 20.35
N ARG A 137 -0.51 4.73 20.30
CA ARG A 137 -0.40 3.85 19.13
C ARG A 137 -1.80 3.43 18.70
N THR A 138 -2.11 3.69 17.44
CA THR A 138 -3.36 3.22 16.82
C THR A 138 -3.07 1.95 16.05
N LEU A 139 -3.81 0.89 16.36
CA LEU A 139 -3.73 -0.39 15.66
C LEU A 139 -4.86 -0.50 14.67
N LEU A 140 -4.52 -0.77 13.41
CA LEU A 140 -5.49 -1.04 12.35
C LEU A 140 -5.27 -2.46 11.84
N THR A 141 -6.29 -3.30 12.01
CA THR A 141 -6.30 -4.67 11.47
C THR A 141 -6.55 -4.63 9.98
N PRO A 142 -5.62 -5.12 9.15
CA PRO A 142 -5.78 -5.11 7.70
C PRO A 142 -6.86 -6.08 7.24
N GLN A 143 -7.49 -5.75 6.11
CA GLN A 143 -8.42 -6.62 5.41
C GLN A 143 -8.06 -6.63 3.92
N ALA A 144 -8.17 -7.78 3.27
CA ALA A 144 -7.97 -7.85 1.82
C ALA A 144 -8.97 -6.93 1.09
N GLY A 145 -8.47 -6.16 0.13
CA GLY A 145 -9.26 -5.14 -0.59
C GLY A 145 -9.32 -3.78 0.08
N MET A 146 -8.74 -3.61 1.28
CA MET A 146 -8.69 -2.34 2.01
C MET A 146 -7.56 -1.45 1.48
N PHE A 147 -7.85 -0.15 1.32
CA PHE A 147 -6.87 0.94 1.22
C PHE A 147 -6.78 1.68 2.53
N VAL A 148 -5.58 2.10 2.90
CA VAL A 148 -5.36 3.04 4.00
C VAL A 148 -4.46 4.16 3.48
N PHE A 149 -4.89 5.41 3.61
CA PHE A 149 -4.14 6.60 3.22
C PHE A 149 -3.78 7.41 4.45
N PHE A 150 -2.59 8.00 4.46
CA PHE A 150 -2.08 8.83 5.55
C PHE A 150 -1.03 9.82 5.02
N ALA A 151 -0.77 10.89 5.79
CA ALA A 151 0.27 11.84 5.43
C ALA A 151 1.67 11.17 5.45
N PRO A 152 2.60 11.53 4.55
CA PRO A 152 3.93 10.93 4.50
C PRO A 152 4.70 10.99 5.81
N SER A 153 4.53 12.05 6.60
CA SER A 153 5.14 12.25 7.92
C SER A 153 4.57 11.37 9.04
N VAL A 154 3.58 10.54 8.75
CA VAL A 154 3.01 9.62 9.76
C VAL A 154 3.95 8.45 9.99
N VAL A 155 4.57 8.42 11.17
CA VAL A 155 5.40 7.29 11.60
C VAL A 155 4.53 6.05 11.77
N HIS A 156 4.93 4.98 11.12
CA HIS A 156 4.17 3.74 11.15
C HIS A 156 5.07 2.50 11.09
N SER A 157 4.52 1.37 11.48
CA SER A 157 5.15 0.06 11.41
C SER A 157 4.11 -1.03 11.18
N VAL A 158 4.56 -2.25 11.02
CA VAL A 158 3.68 -3.42 10.99
C VAL A 158 4.09 -4.40 12.08
N SER A 159 3.13 -4.77 12.94
CA SER A 159 3.38 -5.76 13.97
C SER A 159 3.62 -7.15 13.37
N VAL A 160 4.17 -8.04 14.17
CA VAL A 160 4.57 -9.39 13.73
C VAL A 160 3.40 -10.13 13.07
N ASN A 161 3.66 -10.69 11.90
CA ASN A 161 2.78 -11.66 11.25
C ASN A 161 2.82 -12.98 12.03
N ARG A 162 1.75 -13.29 12.73
CA ARG A 162 1.60 -14.54 13.50
C ARG A 162 0.77 -15.59 12.76
N SER A 163 0.32 -15.29 11.56
CA SER A 163 -0.36 -16.26 10.70
C SER A 163 0.64 -17.26 10.11
N GLY A 164 0.14 -18.39 9.66
CA GLY A 164 0.95 -19.36 8.90
C GLY A 164 1.13 -18.98 7.42
N GLU A 165 0.59 -17.82 7.01
CA GLU A 165 0.51 -17.38 5.62
C GLU A 165 1.24 -16.05 5.40
N ARG A 166 1.52 -15.73 4.13
CA ARG A 166 2.13 -14.45 3.75
C ARG A 166 1.10 -13.32 3.80
N ARG A 167 1.49 -12.15 4.27
CA ARG A 167 0.78 -10.89 4.09
C ARG A 167 1.39 -10.18 2.90
N ILE A 168 0.55 -9.83 1.92
CA ILE A 168 0.97 -9.13 0.69
C ILE A 168 0.22 -7.80 0.63
N SER A 169 0.98 -6.71 0.51
CA SER A 169 0.41 -5.37 0.35
C SER A 169 1.14 -4.57 -0.72
N VAL A 170 0.46 -3.60 -1.30
CA VAL A 170 1.02 -2.63 -2.26
C VAL A 170 1.17 -1.30 -1.53
N GLY A 171 2.40 -0.88 -1.31
CA GLY A 171 2.71 0.46 -0.84
C GLY A 171 2.71 1.44 -2.01
N MET A 172 2.27 2.67 -1.77
CA MET A 172 2.18 3.73 -2.78
C MET A 172 2.50 5.09 -2.16
N ASN A 173 3.21 5.93 -2.91
CA ASN A 173 3.37 7.35 -2.60
C ASN A 173 2.88 8.20 -3.75
N PHE A 174 2.23 9.32 -3.44
CA PHE A 174 1.71 10.28 -4.39
C PHE A 174 2.36 11.65 -4.15
N GLY A 175 2.86 12.26 -5.20
CA GLY A 175 3.47 13.58 -5.18
C GLY A 175 3.04 14.42 -6.38
N PRO A 176 3.50 15.69 -6.48
CA PRO A 176 3.20 16.52 -7.62
C PRO A 176 3.90 15.98 -8.86
N MET A 177 3.28 16.16 -10.04
CA MET A 177 4.01 15.98 -11.30
C MET A 177 5.13 17.02 -11.34
N SER A 178 6.36 16.58 -11.59
CA SER A 178 7.49 17.49 -11.81
C SER A 178 7.12 18.46 -12.93
N LYS A 179 7.25 19.77 -12.70
CA LYS A 179 7.18 20.75 -13.78
C LYS A 179 8.33 20.45 -14.74
N GLN A 180 7.99 20.09 -15.98
CA GLN A 180 8.97 20.01 -17.08
C GLN A 180 9.55 21.38 -17.35
#